data_885d09d27d97255f55a18c05cd22534f
#
_entry.id   885d09d27d97255f55a18c05cd22534f
#
_cell.length_a   1.000
_cell.length_b   1.000
_cell.length_c   1.000
_cell.angle_alpha   90.00
_cell.angle_beta   90.00
_cell.angle_gamma   90.00
#
_symmetry.space_group_name_H-M   'P 1'
#
loop_
_entity.id
_entity.type
_entity.pdbx_description
1 polymer ?
#
loop_
_entity_poly.entity_id
_entity_poly.type
_entity_poly.pdbx_seq_one_letter_code
_entity_poly.pdbx_strand_id
1 'polypeptide(L)'
;MLFSSGMAAISTTILSFAGRGDHVVLLDELYGGTHAFVTDCFDRLGIGYTFVKTSVDAVARAITAETRVIVIESPTNPLMNIIDIEAVAGLGIAHGIVTVMDNTFATPINQKPLALGIDVVVHSGTKYLGGHSDLCCGVALGSREHTQTILAMARHLGGSLNGITCYLLERSLKTLALRVERHCLNARRIGAELAAHDAVRRVYYPGLPGCSGYETALKQMKGFGGMLSFELANGGVGPDAFLKRLRLVRPAVSLGGVESLICAPAHTSHAKLSATERHRLGITDGLLRLSVGIEEVDDILADLDQALSTL
;
A
#
# COMPACT_ATOMS: atom_id res chain seq x y z
N MET A 1 12.60 -10.44 9.30
CA MET A 1 13.93 -9.91 8.93
C MET A 1 13.80 -8.41 8.68
N LEU A 2 14.82 -7.60 9.05
CA LEU A 2 14.79 -6.14 8.92
C LEU A 2 15.73 -5.68 7.80
N PHE A 3 15.33 -4.60 7.09
CA PHE A 3 16.03 -4.00 5.98
C PHE A 3 16.11 -2.48 6.12
N SER A 4 17.04 -1.85 5.43
CA SER A 4 17.23 -0.39 5.42
C SER A 4 16.08 0.39 4.78
N SER A 5 15.21 -0.25 4.00
CA SER A 5 14.03 0.37 3.37
C SER A 5 12.97 -0.68 2.98
N GLY A 6 11.73 -0.24 2.74
CA GLY A 6 10.70 -1.09 2.17
C GLY A 6 11.09 -1.66 0.81
N MET A 7 11.76 -0.87 -0.04
CA MET A 7 12.26 -1.36 -1.33
C MET A 7 13.34 -2.43 -1.18
N ALA A 8 14.24 -2.31 -0.19
CA ALA A 8 15.22 -3.38 0.09
C ALA A 8 14.53 -4.67 0.54
N ALA A 9 13.44 -4.58 1.32
CA ALA A 9 12.66 -5.75 1.73
C ALA A 9 11.96 -6.42 0.53
N ILE A 10 11.23 -5.65 -0.29
CA ILE A 10 10.45 -6.22 -1.40
C ILE A 10 11.34 -6.75 -2.51
N SER A 11 12.37 -5.98 -2.94
CA SER A 11 13.26 -6.40 -4.03
C SER A 11 14.08 -7.63 -3.64
N THR A 12 14.65 -7.67 -2.43
CA THR A 12 15.37 -8.84 -1.93
C THR A 12 14.44 -10.05 -1.84
N THR A 13 13.21 -9.88 -1.35
CA THR A 13 12.24 -10.97 -1.26
C THR A 13 11.93 -11.54 -2.64
N ILE A 14 11.60 -10.73 -3.63
CA ILE A 14 11.29 -11.22 -4.98
C ILE A 14 12.49 -11.94 -5.59
N LEU A 15 13.68 -11.34 -5.53
CA LEU A 15 14.91 -11.92 -6.07
C LEU A 15 15.39 -13.17 -5.31
N SER A 16 14.85 -13.44 -4.12
CA SER A 16 15.14 -14.68 -3.39
C SER A 16 14.43 -15.90 -3.97
N PHE A 17 13.34 -15.68 -4.70
CA PHE A 17 12.48 -16.74 -5.21
C PHE A 17 12.32 -16.73 -6.74
N ALA A 18 12.79 -15.68 -7.44
CA ALA A 18 12.76 -15.60 -8.89
C ALA A 18 14.12 -15.17 -9.45
N GLY A 19 14.58 -15.86 -10.49
CA GLY A 19 15.83 -15.62 -11.20
C GLY A 19 15.66 -15.67 -12.71
N ARG A 20 16.79 -15.75 -13.44
CA ARG A 20 16.79 -15.81 -14.90
C ARG A 20 15.95 -16.98 -15.42
N GLY A 21 15.01 -16.71 -16.31
CA GLY A 21 14.08 -17.68 -16.90
C GLY A 21 12.80 -17.89 -16.12
N ASP A 22 12.72 -17.40 -14.88
CA ASP A 22 11.50 -17.43 -14.09
C ASP A 22 10.55 -16.30 -14.46
N HIS A 23 9.29 -16.43 -14.05
CA HIS A 23 8.22 -15.46 -14.26
C HIS A 23 7.58 -15.03 -12.93
N VAL A 24 7.18 -13.75 -12.86
CA VAL A 24 6.52 -13.15 -11.70
C VAL A 24 5.18 -12.53 -12.11
N VAL A 25 4.11 -12.86 -11.40
CA VAL A 25 2.80 -12.21 -11.56
C VAL A 25 2.66 -11.13 -10.51
N LEU A 26 2.27 -9.92 -10.91
CA LEU A 26 2.10 -8.78 -10.01
C LEU A 26 0.77 -8.06 -10.28
N LEU A 27 0.17 -7.48 -9.24
CA LEU A 27 -0.93 -6.54 -9.47
C LEU A 27 -0.39 -5.28 -10.18
N ASP A 28 -1.21 -4.65 -11.01
CA ASP A 28 -0.86 -3.38 -11.66
C ASP A 28 -1.03 -2.16 -10.72
N GLU A 29 -1.80 -2.31 -9.66
CA GLU A 29 -2.01 -1.32 -8.60
C GLU A 29 -1.08 -1.57 -7.40
N LEU A 30 0.22 -1.58 -7.61
CA LEU A 30 1.24 -1.69 -6.57
C LEU A 30 1.88 -0.33 -6.26
N TYR A 31 2.64 -0.30 -5.17
CA TYR A 31 3.53 0.82 -4.90
C TYR A 31 4.41 1.15 -6.11
N GLY A 32 4.45 2.42 -6.51
CA GLY A 32 5.19 2.86 -7.70
C GLY A 32 6.67 2.48 -7.72
N GLY A 33 7.32 2.36 -6.55
CA GLY A 33 8.69 1.88 -6.44
C GLY A 33 8.83 0.40 -6.81
N THR A 34 7.87 -0.44 -6.44
CA THR A 34 7.84 -1.87 -6.83
C THR A 34 7.60 -1.99 -8.33
N HIS A 35 6.65 -1.22 -8.88
CA HIS A 35 6.40 -1.19 -10.32
C HIS A 35 7.66 -0.79 -11.09
N ALA A 36 8.32 0.32 -10.70
CA ALA A 36 9.54 0.79 -11.35
C ALA A 36 10.69 -0.22 -11.23
N PHE A 37 10.86 -0.89 -10.08
CA PHE A 37 11.87 -1.93 -9.91
C PHE A 37 11.68 -3.07 -10.93
N VAL A 38 10.44 -3.51 -11.12
CA VAL A 38 10.11 -4.57 -12.09
C VAL A 38 10.41 -4.11 -13.52
N THR A 39 9.87 -2.96 -13.93
CA THR A 39 10.01 -2.47 -15.32
C THR A 39 11.43 -2.07 -15.68
N ASP A 40 12.21 -1.53 -14.73
CA ASP A 40 13.57 -1.05 -15.00
C ASP A 40 14.64 -2.15 -14.88
N CYS A 41 14.36 -3.23 -14.12
CA CYS A 41 15.38 -4.21 -13.77
C CYS A 41 15.14 -5.62 -14.31
N PHE A 42 13.90 -6.09 -14.44
CA PHE A 42 13.61 -7.50 -14.71
C PHE A 42 14.11 -7.97 -16.09
N ASP A 43 13.94 -7.16 -17.12
CA ASP A 43 14.46 -7.50 -18.47
C ASP A 43 15.96 -7.72 -18.44
N ARG A 44 16.69 -6.88 -17.69
CA ARG A 44 18.16 -7.01 -17.55
C ARG A 44 18.56 -8.22 -16.72
N LEU A 45 17.71 -8.66 -15.81
CA LEU A 45 17.91 -9.86 -14.98
C LEU A 45 17.45 -11.14 -15.70
N GLY A 46 16.73 -11.01 -16.83
CA GLY A 46 16.14 -12.12 -17.57
C GLY A 46 14.96 -12.76 -16.84
N ILE A 47 14.22 -11.99 -16.04
CA ILE A 47 13.03 -12.41 -15.31
C ILE A 47 11.80 -11.94 -16.09
N GLY A 48 10.90 -12.87 -16.46
CA GLY A 48 9.61 -12.55 -17.06
C GLY A 48 8.62 -11.99 -16.01
N TYR A 49 7.71 -11.12 -16.46
CA TYR A 49 6.67 -10.59 -15.56
C TYR A 49 5.37 -10.28 -16.28
N THR A 50 4.26 -10.34 -15.53
CA THR A 50 2.95 -9.93 -16.00
C THR A 50 2.24 -9.10 -14.93
N PHE A 51 1.90 -7.85 -15.27
CA PHE A 51 1.00 -7.04 -14.46
C PHE A 51 -0.46 -7.38 -14.76
N VAL A 52 -1.25 -7.56 -13.70
CA VAL A 52 -2.66 -7.94 -13.78
C VAL A 52 -3.53 -7.02 -12.93
N LYS A 53 -4.81 -6.88 -13.30
CA LYS A 53 -5.78 -6.15 -12.48
C LYS A 53 -5.95 -6.81 -11.11
N THR A 54 -6.40 -6.04 -10.13
CA THR A 54 -6.70 -6.48 -8.76
C THR A 54 -7.89 -7.45 -8.74
N SER A 55 -7.66 -8.69 -9.19
CA SER A 55 -8.65 -9.75 -9.31
C SER A 55 -7.97 -11.13 -9.25
N VAL A 56 -8.54 -12.03 -8.45
CA VAL A 56 -8.06 -13.43 -8.32
C VAL A 56 -8.05 -14.14 -9.69
N ASP A 57 -9.10 -13.96 -10.50
CA ASP A 57 -9.18 -14.54 -11.83
C ASP A 57 -8.10 -14.00 -12.78
N ALA A 58 -7.74 -12.72 -12.66
CA ALA A 58 -6.68 -12.15 -13.46
C ALA A 58 -5.31 -12.73 -13.07
N VAL A 59 -5.06 -12.89 -11.77
CA VAL A 59 -3.86 -13.58 -11.25
C VAL A 59 -3.81 -15.01 -11.78
N ALA A 60 -4.88 -15.77 -11.64
CA ALA A 60 -4.94 -17.17 -12.08
C ALA A 60 -4.64 -17.34 -13.59
N ARG A 61 -5.19 -16.47 -14.44
CA ARG A 61 -4.96 -16.51 -15.90
C ARG A 61 -3.54 -16.14 -16.32
N ALA A 62 -2.80 -15.41 -15.48
CA ALA A 62 -1.43 -14.99 -15.78
C ALA A 62 -0.36 -16.00 -15.35
N ILE A 63 -0.75 -17.05 -14.61
CA ILE A 63 0.18 -18.10 -14.17
C ILE A 63 0.64 -18.91 -15.38
N THR A 64 1.95 -19.09 -15.51
CA THR A 64 2.60 -19.95 -16.51
C THR A 64 3.42 -21.04 -15.82
N ALA A 65 4.02 -21.95 -16.57
CA ALA A 65 4.90 -22.99 -16.04
C ALA A 65 6.18 -22.43 -15.39
N GLU A 66 6.61 -21.24 -15.82
CA GLU A 66 7.78 -20.52 -15.33
C GLU A 66 7.47 -19.65 -14.13
N THR A 67 6.20 -19.46 -13.75
CA THR A 67 5.81 -18.58 -12.63
C THR A 67 6.35 -19.14 -11.31
N ARG A 68 7.08 -18.31 -10.57
CA ARG A 68 7.67 -18.65 -9.27
C ARG A 68 7.17 -17.76 -8.13
N VAL A 69 6.73 -16.54 -8.46
CA VAL A 69 6.29 -15.58 -7.43
C VAL A 69 4.99 -14.91 -7.89
N ILE A 70 4.05 -14.76 -6.97
CA ILE A 70 2.88 -13.88 -7.08
C ILE A 70 3.06 -12.76 -6.07
N VAL A 71 3.00 -11.50 -6.51
CA VAL A 71 3.13 -10.31 -5.65
C VAL A 71 1.82 -9.54 -5.64
N ILE A 72 1.26 -9.36 -4.45
CA ILE A 72 0.03 -8.59 -4.25
C ILE A 72 0.21 -7.48 -3.21
N GLU A 73 -0.66 -6.48 -3.29
CA GLU A 73 -0.84 -5.42 -2.30
C GLU A 73 -2.34 -5.27 -2.03
N SER A 74 -2.74 -5.20 -0.76
CA SER A 74 -4.15 -5.02 -0.38
C SER A 74 -4.26 -4.42 1.03
N PRO A 75 -4.91 -3.25 1.19
CA PRO A 75 -5.49 -2.38 0.15
C PRO A 75 -4.45 -1.86 -0.85
N THR A 76 -4.86 -1.66 -2.12
CA THR A 76 -3.96 -1.16 -3.18
C THR A 76 -3.71 0.34 -3.08
N ASN A 77 -2.64 0.82 -3.71
CA ASN A 77 -2.29 2.24 -3.77
C ASN A 77 -2.48 2.77 -5.22
N PRO A 78 -3.29 3.81 -5.48
CA PRO A 78 -3.94 4.69 -4.49
C PRO A 78 -5.44 4.43 -4.27
N LEU A 79 -6.07 3.47 -4.95
CA LEU A 79 -7.52 3.33 -5.01
C LEU A 79 -8.12 2.45 -3.90
N MET A 80 -7.29 1.95 -2.98
CA MET A 80 -7.74 1.13 -1.84
C MET A 80 -8.54 -0.12 -2.24
N ASN A 81 -8.33 -0.67 -3.46
CA ASN A 81 -8.98 -1.90 -3.89
C ASN A 81 -8.52 -3.08 -3.04
N ILE A 82 -9.42 -4.02 -2.84
CA ILE A 82 -9.19 -5.20 -2.00
C ILE A 82 -9.21 -6.45 -2.89
N ILE A 83 -8.20 -7.31 -2.73
CA ILE A 83 -8.18 -8.65 -3.32
C ILE A 83 -8.41 -9.71 -2.23
N ASP A 84 -9.04 -10.82 -2.56
CA ASP A 84 -9.19 -11.98 -1.65
C ASP A 84 -7.84 -12.66 -1.46
N ILE A 85 -7.26 -12.46 -0.28
CA ILE A 85 -5.91 -12.93 0.07
C ILE A 85 -5.88 -14.46 0.16
N GLU A 86 -6.89 -15.07 0.78
CA GLU A 86 -6.98 -16.52 0.94
C GLU A 86 -7.09 -17.23 -0.42
N ALA A 87 -7.86 -16.66 -1.34
CA ALA A 87 -7.97 -17.18 -2.70
C ALA A 87 -6.64 -17.08 -3.47
N VAL A 88 -5.89 -15.98 -3.34
CA VAL A 88 -4.55 -15.85 -3.96
C VAL A 88 -3.55 -16.82 -3.33
N ALA A 89 -3.56 -16.99 -2.00
CA ALA A 89 -2.73 -17.99 -1.32
C ALA A 89 -3.04 -19.41 -1.81
N GLY A 90 -4.33 -19.71 -2.03
CA GLY A 90 -4.76 -20.98 -2.62
C GLY A 90 -4.19 -21.24 -4.03
N LEU A 91 -4.09 -20.20 -4.87
CA LEU A 91 -3.41 -20.30 -6.17
C LEU A 91 -1.92 -20.62 -6.00
N GLY A 92 -1.23 -19.95 -5.06
CA GLY A 92 0.18 -20.23 -4.75
C GLY A 92 0.39 -21.69 -4.36
N ILE A 93 -0.42 -22.20 -3.44
CA ILE A 93 -0.37 -23.61 -2.97
C ILE A 93 -0.64 -24.58 -4.15
N ALA A 94 -1.69 -24.33 -4.95
CA ALA A 94 -2.08 -25.22 -6.04
C ALA A 94 -1.01 -25.37 -7.13
N HIS A 95 -0.20 -24.33 -7.34
CA HIS A 95 0.83 -24.28 -8.39
C HIS A 95 2.28 -24.35 -7.87
N GLY A 96 2.49 -24.46 -6.55
CA GLY A 96 3.83 -24.44 -5.94
C GLY A 96 4.57 -23.10 -6.14
N ILE A 97 3.83 -21.99 -6.10
CA ILE A 97 4.32 -20.62 -6.35
C ILE A 97 4.38 -19.87 -5.02
N VAL A 98 5.47 -19.17 -4.75
CA VAL A 98 5.62 -18.34 -3.54
C VAL A 98 4.75 -17.08 -3.65
N THR A 99 3.91 -16.88 -2.66
CA THR A 99 3.05 -15.69 -2.56
C THR A 99 3.71 -14.63 -1.66
N VAL A 100 3.83 -13.41 -2.17
CA VAL A 100 4.39 -12.25 -1.47
C VAL A 100 3.35 -11.15 -1.39
N MET A 101 3.12 -10.63 -0.20
CA MET A 101 2.16 -9.55 -0.01
C MET A 101 2.79 -8.33 0.67
N ASP A 102 2.66 -7.16 0.05
CA ASP A 102 2.90 -5.89 0.73
C ASP A 102 1.67 -5.54 1.59
N ASN A 103 1.85 -5.59 2.91
CA ASN A 103 0.79 -5.32 3.90
C ASN A 103 0.98 -3.97 4.60
N THR A 104 1.70 -3.05 3.97
CA THR A 104 2.07 -1.74 4.56
C THR A 104 0.84 -0.94 4.97
N PHE A 105 -0.21 -0.85 4.12
CA PHE A 105 -1.39 -0.02 4.39
C PHE A 105 -2.28 -0.60 5.49
N ALA A 106 -2.50 -1.91 5.47
CA ALA A 106 -3.35 -2.56 6.47
C ALA A 106 -2.66 -2.69 7.83
N THR A 107 -1.35 -2.88 7.88
CA THR A 107 -0.57 -3.22 9.07
C THR A 107 -0.93 -4.60 9.67
N PRO A 108 -0.11 -5.20 10.54
CA PRO A 108 -0.45 -6.46 11.20
C PRO A 108 -1.59 -6.34 12.24
N ILE A 109 -2.02 -5.11 12.55
CA ILE A 109 -3.15 -4.86 13.46
C ILE A 109 -4.47 -5.15 12.76
N ASN A 110 -4.62 -4.69 11.51
CA ASN A 110 -5.86 -4.84 10.75
C ASN A 110 -5.92 -6.10 9.91
N GLN A 111 -4.77 -6.63 9.44
CA GLN A 111 -4.73 -7.75 8.50
C GLN A 111 -3.52 -8.63 8.76
N LYS A 112 -3.71 -9.94 8.74
CA LYS A 112 -2.67 -10.95 9.03
C LYS A 112 -2.53 -11.93 7.87
N PRO A 113 -1.87 -11.57 6.77
CA PRO A 113 -1.83 -12.37 5.55
C PRO A 113 -1.20 -13.77 5.74
N LEU A 114 -0.22 -13.92 6.63
CA LEU A 114 0.35 -15.24 6.96
C LEU A 114 -0.71 -16.21 7.50
N ALA A 115 -1.69 -15.72 8.28
CA ALA A 115 -2.77 -16.54 8.79
C ALA A 115 -3.81 -16.88 7.69
N LEU A 116 -3.79 -16.18 6.56
CA LEU A 116 -4.62 -16.40 5.38
C LEU A 116 -3.87 -17.19 4.29
N GLY A 117 -2.69 -17.74 4.60
CA GLY A 117 -1.94 -18.64 3.74
C GLY A 117 -0.88 -18.00 2.84
N ILE A 118 -0.65 -16.69 2.92
CA ILE A 118 0.47 -16.02 2.22
C ILE A 118 1.81 -16.49 2.79
N ASP A 119 2.79 -16.77 1.93
CA ASP A 119 4.11 -17.29 2.32
C ASP A 119 5.02 -16.22 2.93
N VAL A 120 5.05 -15.05 2.31
CA VAL A 120 5.90 -13.92 2.75
C VAL A 120 5.11 -12.62 2.77
N VAL A 121 5.18 -11.94 3.89
CA VAL A 121 4.60 -10.60 4.07
C VAL A 121 5.72 -9.58 4.19
N VAL A 122 5.63 -8.51 3.40
CA VAL A 122 6.55 -7.38 3.48
C VAL A 122 5.84 -6.13 3.98
N HIS A 123 6.61 -5.26 4.63
CA HIS A 123 6.15 -3.93 5.05
C HIS A 123 7.23 -2.89 4.78
N SER A 124 6.82 -1.72 4.30
CA SER A 124 7.60 -0.52 4.51
C SER A 124 7.45 -0.10 5.98
N GLY A 125 8.42 -0.47 6.81
CA GLY A 125 8.40 -0.10 8.22
C GLY A 125 8.57 1.41 8.45
N THR A 126 9.02 2.14 7.43
CA THR A 126 9.04 3.61 7.34
C THR A 126 7.67 4.24 7.61
N LYS A 127 6.59 3.49 7.34
CA LYS A 127 5.19 3.94 7.43
C LYS A 127 4.62 3.68 8.83
N TYR A 128 3.49 3.05 8.95
CA TYR A 128 2.79 2.80 10.22
C TYR A 128 3.63 2.12 11.30
N LEU A 129 4.54 1.19 10.94
CA LEU A 129 5.36 0.50 11.94
C LEU A 129 6.27 1.48 12.69
N GLY A 130 6.95 2.38 11.98
CA GLY A 130 7.68 3.52 12.55
C GLY A 130 6.72 4.58 13.08
N GLY A 131 5.85 5.10 12.21
CA GLY A 131 4.71 5.95 12.55
C GLY A 131 5.05 7.38 13.03
N HIS A 132 6.32 7.78 12.98
CA HIS A 132 6.74 9.10 13.47
C HIS A 132 7.53 9.90 12.43
N SER A 133 7.56 9.42 11.17
CA SER A 133 8.24 10.07 10.04
C SER A 133 9.75 10.31 10.26
N ASP A 134 10.40 9.55 11.16
CA ASP A 134 11.75 9.73 11.65
C ASP A 134 12.72 8.58 11.33
N LEU A 135 12.23 7.52 10.68
CA LEU A 135 13.04 6.36 10.31
C LEU A 135 12.71 5.82 8.93
N CYS A 136 13.65 5.11 8.34
CA CYS A 136 13.47 4.35 7.11
C CYS A 136 13.84 2.89 7.37
N CYS A 137 12.88 1.98 7.18
CA CYS A 137 13.14 0.55 7.27
C CYS A 137 12.17 -0.28 6.45
N GLY A 138 12.55 -1.53 6.20
CA GLY A 138 11.71 -2.56 5.60
C GLY A 138 11.66 -3.79 6.47
N VAL A 139 10.59 -4.58 6.34
CA VAL A 139 10.40 -5.82 7.09
C VAL A 139 9.92 -6.90 6.14
N ALA A 140 10.50 -8.10 6.22
CA ALA A 140 9.98 -9.31 5.59
C ALA A 140 9.73 -10.38 6.67
N LEU A 141 8.54 -10.99 6.63
CA LEU A 141 8.07 -12.02 7.55
C LEU A 141 7.60 -13.23 6.75
N GLY A 142 7.84 -14.42 7.27
CA GLY A 142 7.42 -15.68 6.67
C GLY A 142 7.84 -16.86 7.53
N SER A 143 7.76 -18.07 6.99
CA SER A 143 8.29 -19.25 7.64
C SER A 143 9.79 -19.13 7.89
N ARG A 144 10.35 -19.99 8.74
CA ARG A 144 11.81 -20.05 8.96
C ARG A 144 12.55 -20.35 7.65
N GLU A 145 12.03 -21.20 6.82
CA GLU A 145 12.60 -21.58 5.52
C GLU A 145 12.64 -20.36 4.58
N HIS A 146 11.50 -19.69 4.36
CA HIS A 146 11.42 -18.51 3.51
C HIS A 146 12.34 -17.39 4.02
N THR A 147 12.36 -17.13 5.32
CA THR A 147 13.21 -16.07 5.89
C THR A 147 14.70 -16.40 5.82
N GLN A 148 15.10 -17.67 5.83
CA GLN A 148 16.50 -18.07 5.60
C GLN A 148 16.92 -17.90 4.13
N THR A 149 16.04 -18.21 3.17
CA THR A 149 16.26 -17.95 1.74
C THR A 149 16.44 -16.45 1.48
N ILE A 150 15.56 -15.63 2.07
CA ILE A 150 15.66 -14.16 2.01
C ILE A 150 16.97 -13.67 2.66
N LEU A 151 17.37 -14.23 3.81
CA LEU A 151 18.61 -13.87 4.49
C LEU A 151 19.85 -14.19 3.63
N ALA A 152 19.86 -15.32 2.93
CA ALA A 152 20.95 -15.67 2.03
C ALA A 152 21.11 -14.62 0.91
N MET A 153 20.02 -14.23 0.26
CA MET A 153 20.02 -13.18 -0.76
C MET A 153 20.41 -11.82 -0.19
N ALA A 154 19.89 -11.46 0.98
CA ALA A 154 20.19 -10.18 1.64
C ALA A 154 21.66 -9.99 1.96
N ARG A 155 22.39 -11.07 2.27
CA ARG A 155 23.86 -11.04 2.49
C ARG A 155 24.63 -10.64 1.23
N HIS A 156 24.08 -10.93 0.04
CA HIS A 156 24.69 -10.55 -1.24
C HIS A 156 24.29 -9.13 -1.65
N LEU A 157 23.02 -8.75 -1.46
CA LEU A 157 22.50 -7.46 -1.90
C LEU A 157 22.76 -6.33 -0.90
N GLY A 158 23.00 -6.64 0.36
CA GLY A 158 23.11 -5.64 1.44
C GLY A 158 21.72 -5.19 1.92
N GLY A 159 21.59 -3.91 2.26
CA GLY A 159 20.32 -3.36 2.76
C GLY A 159 20.06 -3.64 4.25
N SER A 160 21.11 -3.89 5.02
CA SER A 160 21.04 -4.13 6.46
C SER A 160 20.56 -2.89 7.21
N LEU A 161 19.73 -3.08 8.24
CA LEU A 161 19.29 -2.01 9.13
C LEU A 161 20.34 -1.74 10.20
N ASN A 162 20.56 -0.47 10.52
CA ASN A 162 21.47 -0.07 11.60
C ASN A 162 20.81 -0.18 12.99
N GLY A 163 21.62 -0.24 14.05
CA GLY A 163 21.15 -0.45 15.43
C GLY A 163 20.24 0.67 15.97
N ILE A 164 20.48 1.93 15.59
CA ILE A 164 19.66 3.06 16.04
C ILE A 164 18.24 2.93 15.44
N THR A 165 18.14 2.64 14.17
CA THR A 165 16.82 2.45 13.52
C THR A 165 16.11 1.22 14.07
N CYS A 166 16.81 0.13 14.40
CA CYS A 166 16.23 -1.02 15.09
C CYS A 166 15.61 -0.61 16.44
N TYR A 167 16.33 0.19 17.23
CA TYR A 167 15.84 0.69 18.51
C TYR A 167 14.60 1.59 18.34
N LEU A 168 14.63 2.53 17.40
CA LEU A 168 13.50 3.41 17.12
C LEU A 168 12.28 2.62 16.64
N LEU A 169 12.47 1.62 15.76
CA LEU A 169 11.41 0.75 15.31
C LEU A 169 10.80 -0.04 16.48
N GLU A 170 11.61 -0.68 17.31
CA GLU A 170 11.14 -1.42 18.49
C GLU A 170 10.33 -0.53 19.43
N ARG A 171 10.83 0.69 19.71
CA ARG A 171 10.14 1.69 20.52
C ARG A 171 8.77 2.05 19.89
N SER A 172 8.72 2.28 18.59
CA SER A 172 7.50 2.65 17.85
C SER A 172 6.46 1.54 17.83
N LEU A 173 6.88 0.28 17.74
CA LEU A 173 5.99 -0.88 17.76
C LEU A 173 5.19 -0.99 19.05
N LYS A 174 5.69 -0.48 20.17
CA LYS A 174 5.00 -0.50 21.48
C LYS A 174 3.69 0.29 21.49
N THR A 175 3.55 1.27 20.59
CA THR A 175 2.32 2.07 20.44
C THR A 175 1.58 1.78 19.14
N LEU A 176 2.02 0.80 18.35
CA LEU A 176 1.46 0.53 17.02
C LEU A 176 -0.06 0.30 17.05
N ALA A 177 -0.54 -0.54 17.97
CA ALA A 177 -1.97 -0.86 18.06
C ALA A 177 -2.81 0.41 18.34
N LEU A 178 -2.41 1.19 19.34
CA LEU A 178 -3.10 2.44 19.73
C LEU A 178 -3.15 3.44 18.56
N ARG A 179 -2.03 3.61 17.83
CA ARG A 179 -1.97 4.52 16.69
C ARG A 179 -2.86 4.04 15.55
N VAL A 180 -2.73 2.76 15.18
CA VAL A 180 -3.51 2.18 14.07
C VAL A 180 -5.01 2.19 14.37
N GLU A 181 -5.43 1.91 15.59
CA GLU A 181 -6.83 2.01 16.01
C GLU A 181 -7.35 3.45 15.86
N ARG A 182 -6.58 4.46 16.31
CA ARG A 182 -6.95 5.87 16.13
C ARG A 182 -6.99 6.29 14.66
N HIS A 183 -6.01 5.90 13.84
CA HIS A 183 -6.03 6.11 12.39
C HIS A 183 -7.31 5.54 11.75
N CYS A 184 -7.70 4.31 12.10
CA CYS A 184 -8.89 3.65 11.56
C CYS A 184 -10.18 4.40 11.96
N LEU A 185 -10.30 4.80 13.23
CA LEU A 185 -11.46 5.55 13.73
C LEU A 185 -11.59 6.88 13.00
N ASN A 186 -10.51 7.64 12.89
CA ASN A 186 -10.48 8.91 12.20
C ASN A 186 -10.81 8.74 10.71
N ALA A 187 -10.16 7.78 10.02
CA ALA A 187 -10.37 7.55 8.59
C ALA A 187 -11.80 7.12 8.26
N ARG A 188 -12.42 6.30 9.12
CA ARG A 188 -13.82 5.88 8.96
C ARG A 188 -14.77 7.07 9.01
N ARG A 189 -14.58 7.95 9.98
CA ARG A 189 -15.43 9.15 10.14
C ARG A 189 -15.20 10.13 8.99
N ILE A 190 -13.95 10.44 8.67
CA ILE A 190 -13.59 11.32 7.55
C ILE A 190 -14.12 10.77 6.22
N GLY A 191 -13.97 9.47 5.98
CA GLY A 191 -14.48 8.83 4.76
C GLY A 191 -16.00 8.96 4.62
N ALA A 192 -16.76 8.83 5.71
CA ALA A 192 -18.21 9.00 5.71
C ALA A 192 -18.62 10.46 5.43
N GLU A 193 -17.98 11.44 6.09
CA GLU A 193 -18.25 12.87 5.88
C GLU A 193 -17.89 13.30 4.45
N LEU A 194 -16.73 12.88 3.93
CA LEU A 194 -16.34 13.17 2.55
C LEU A 194 -17.31 12.54 1.54
N ALA A 195 -17.84 11.35 1.82
CA ALA A 195 -18.80 10.70 0.91
C ALA A 195 -20.17 11.41 0.87
N ALA A 196 -20.49 12.20 1.88
CA ALA A 196 -21.70 13.02 1.95
C ALA A 196 -21.48 14.47 1.46
N HIS A 197 -20.26 14.88 1.16
CA HIS A 197 -19.92 16.26 0.83
C HIS A 197 -20.11 16.55 -0.67
N ASP A 198 -20.85 17.62 -1.03
CA ASP A 198 -21.20 17.99 -2.43
C ASP A 198 -19.99 18.23 -3.34
N ALA A 199 -18.87 18.70 -2.80
CA ALA A 199 -17.65 18.93 -3.54
C ALA A 199 -16.82 17.64 -3.79
N VAL A 200 -17.27 16.48 -3.27
CA VAL A 200 -16.61 15.18 -3.43
C VAL A 200 -17.45 14.29 -4.33
N ARG A 201 -16.88 13.85 -5.43
CA ARG A 201 -17.54 12.97 -6.41
C ARG A 201 -17.58 11.52 -5.94
N ARG A 202 -16.50 11.06 -5.30
CA ARG A 202 -16.33 9.67 -4.89
C ARG A 202 -15.27 9.54 -3.81
N VAL A 203 -15.48 8.62 -2.88
CA VAL A 203 -14.49 8.21 -1.86
C VAL A 203 -14.11 6.74 -2.07
N TYR A 204 -12.84 6.45 -1.94
CA TYR A 204 -12.24 5.11 -1.98
C TYR A 204 -11.72 4.78 -0.58
N TYR A 205 -12.46 3.97 0.14
CA TYR A 205 -12.10 3.52 1.49
C TYR A 205 -12.68 2.13 1.75
N PRO A 206 -11.89 1.13 2.14
CA PRO A 206 -12.37 -0.24 2.29
C PRO A 206 -13.50 -0.41 3.31
N GLY A 207 -13.66 0.53 4.23
CA GLY A 207 -14.70 0.52 5.27
C GLY A 207 -16.02 1.19 4.89
N LEU A 208 -16.18 1.66 3.64
CA LEU A 208 -17.44 2.25 3.17
C LEU A 208 -18.22 1.24 2.31
N PRO A 209 -19.52 1.03 2.61
CA PRO A 209 -20.39 0.24 1.75
C PRO A 209 -20.38 0.75 0.31
N GLY A 210 -20.35 -0.16 -0.67
CA GLY A 210 -20.29 0.18 -2.09
C GLY A 210 -18.88 0.44 -2.65
N CYS A 211 -17.84 0.49 -1.83
CA CYS A 211 -16.47 0.46 -2.31
C CYS A 211 -16.08 -0.92 -2.84
N SER A 212 -15.18 -0.95 -3.83
CA SER A 212 -14.70 -2.19 -4.43
C SER A 212 -14.05 -3.09 -3.38
N GLY A 213 -14.52 -4.33 -3.28
CA GLY A 213 -14.00 -5.32 -2.33
C GLY A 213 -14.47 -5.13 -0.88
N TYR A 214 -15.53 -4.34 -0.61
CA TYR A 214 -16.05 -4.11 0.75
C TYR A 214 -16.36 -5.43 1.49
N GLU A 215 -17.07 -6.36 0.87
CA GLU A 215 -17.41 -7.67 1.47
C GLU A 215 -16.15 -8.51 1.76
N THR A 216 -15.17 -8.47 0.88
CA THR A 216 -13.87 -9.12 1.09
C THR A 216 -13.11 -8.46 2.24
N ALA A 217 -13.14 -7.13 2.33
CA ALA A 217 -12.54 -6.41 3.45
C ALA A 217 -13.17 -6.79 4.79
N LEU A 218 -14.50 -6.88 4.86
CA LEU A 218 -15.22 -7.35 6.07
C LEU A 218 -14.79 -8.75 6.51
N LYS A 219 -14.52 -9.65 5.56
CA LYS A 219 -14.12 -11.04 5.82
C LYS A 219 -12.68 -11.12 6.37
N GLN A 220 -11.74 -10.36 5.82
CA GLN A 220 -10.30 -10.56 6.04
C GLN A 220 -9.61 -9.49 6.89
N MET A 221 -10.25 -8.33 7.12
CA MET A 221 -9.69 -7.22 7.87
C MET A 221 -10.42 -6.99 9.19
N LYS A 222 -9.67 -6.74 10.27
CA LYS A 222 -10.23 -6.35 11.57
C LYS A 222 -10.63 -4.85 11.59
N GLY A 223 -9.91 -4.03 10.85
CA GLY A 223 -10.14 -2.60 10.66
C GLY A 223 -9.66 -2.20 9.27
N PHE A 224 -10.14 -1.07 8.74
CA PHE A 224 -10.00 -0.73 7.33
C PHE A 224 -8.83 0.20 7.02
N GLY A 225 -7.96 0.46 8.01
CA GLY A 225 -6.76 1.28 7.85
C GLY A 225 -7.02 2.78 7.96
N GLY A 226 -5.92 3.53 7.91
CA GLY A 226 -5.89 4.99 7.98
C GLY A 226 -5.71 5.67 6.61
N MET A 227 -5.78 4.92 5.51
CA MET A 227 -5.65 5.45 4.16
C MET A 227 -7.00 5.52 3.47
N LEU A 228 -7.27 6.64 2.81
CA LEU A 228 -8.39 6.78 1.89
C LEU A 228 -7.99 7.66 0.69
N SER A 229 -8.73 7.54 -0.40
CA SER A 229 -8.63 8.46 -1.52
C SER A 229 -10.01 9.02 -1.86
N PHE A 230 -10.05 10.20 -2.44
CA PHE A 230 -11.29 10.81 -2.91
C PHE A 230 -11.07 11.66 -4.16
N GLU A 231 -12.13 11.81 -4.94
CA GLU A 231 -12.15 12.65 -6.14
C GLU A 231 -12.98 13.90 -5.90
N LEU A 232 -12.48 15.05 -6.32
CA LEU A 232 -13.23 16.31 -6.32
C LEU A 232 -14.33 16.28 -7.38
N ALA A 233 -15.52 16.80 -7.06
CA ALA A 233 -16.68 16.80 -7.94
C ALA A 233 -16.49 17.69 -9.17
N ASN A 234 -15.81 18.83 -9.01
CA ASN A 234 -15.54 19.77 -10.09
C ASN A 234 -14.14 19.53 -10.66
N GLY A 235 -14.06 18.83 -11.78
CA GLY A 235 -12.79 18.61 -12.49
C GLY A 235 -12.06 19.87 -12.97
N GLY A 236 -12.55 21.07 -12.64
CA GLY A 236 -12.02 22.36 -13.06
C GLY A 236 -11.24 23.13 -11.99
N VAL A 237 -11.45 22.86 -10.70
CA VAL A 237 -10.58 23.41 -9.65
C VAL A 237 -9.62 22.29 -9.26
N GLY A 238 -8.41 22.35 -9.82
CA GLY A 238 -7.43 21.29 -9.65
C GLY A 238 -7.08 21.02 -8.19
N PRO A 239 -6.57 19.81 -7.87
CA PRO A 239 -6.10 19.43 -6.53
C PRO A 239 -5.18 20.47 -5.89
N ASP A 240 -4.38 21.18 -6.68
CA ASP A 240 -3.45 22.20 -6.21
C ASP A 240 -4.14 23.38 -5.49
N ALA A 241 -5.33 23.79 -5.95
CA ALA A 241 -6.08 24.86 -5.30
C ALA A 241 -6.62 24.40 -3.94
N PHE A 242 -7.10 23.17 -3.85
CA PHE A 242 -7.52 22.53 -2.61
C PHE A 242 -6.34 22.39 -1.63
N LEU A 243 -5.22 21.81 -2.09
CA LEU A 243 -4.04 21.58 -1.25
C LEU A 243 -3.47 22.86 -0.64
N LYS A 244 -3.52 24.00 -1.37
CA LYS A 244 -3.05 25.30 -0.87
C LYS A 244 -3.92 25.91 0.23
N ARG A 245 -5.15 25.44 0.43
CA ARG A 245 -6.10 25.94 1.43
C ARG A 245 -6.03 25.19 2.76
N LEU A 246 -5.43 24.02 2.75
CA LEU A 246 -5.25 23.23 3.96
C LEU A 246 -4.32 23.93 4.96
N ARG A 247 -4.66 23.83 6.23
CA ARG A 247 -3.94 24.47 7.34
C ARG A 247 -3.32 23.48 8.31
N LEU A 248 -4.03 22.36 8.57
CA LEU A 248 -3.61 21.26 9.46
C LEU A 248 -3.06 20.10 8.66
N VAL A 249 -3.84 19.58 7.68
CA VAL A 249 -3.42 18.49 6.81
C VAL A 249 -2.33 18.96 5.87
N ARG A 250 -1.19 18.26 5.86
CA ARG A 250 0.00 18.71 5.12
C ARG A 250 0.13 18.04 3.75
N PRO A 251 0.34 18.80 2.67
CA PRO A 251 0.68 18.25 1.37
C PRO A 251 2.04 17.53 1.41
N ALA A 252 2.04 16.18 1.33
CA ALA A 252 3.24 15.36 1.31
C ALA A 252 2.96 13.96 0.73
N VAL A 253 4.00 13.32 0.18
CA VAL A 253 3.90 12.01 -0.49
C VAL A 253 3.95 10.81 0.46
N SER A 254 4.42 11.00 1.69
CA SER A 254 4.51 9.92 2.69
C SER A 254 3.13 9.52 3.22
N LEU A 255 3.11 8.63 4.20
CA LEU A 255 1.88 8.13 4.83
C LEU A 255 2.20 7.40 6.14
N GLY A 256 1.16 7.16 6.93
CA GLY A 256 1.24 6.29 8.11
C GLY A 256 1.97 6.88 9.31
N GLY A 257 2.30 8.18 9.25
CA GLY A 257 2.76 8.96 10.40
C GLY A 257 1.59 9.39 11.30
N VAL A 258 1.92 9.89 12.49
CA VAL A 258 0.92 10.44 13.44
C VAL A 258 0.22 11.68 12.90
N GLU A 259 0.84 12.38 11.96
CA GLU A 259 0.30 13.55 11.24
C GLU A 259 -0.54 13.15 10.03
N SER A 260 -1.57 13.95 9.72
CA SER A 260 -2.36 13.82 8.50
C SER A 260 -1.64 14.39 7.28
N LEU A 261 -1.47 13.56 6.25
CA LEU A 261 -0.79 13.91 5.00
C LEU A 261 -1.69 13.67 3.80
N ILE A 262 -1.60 14.55 2.78
CA ILE A 262 -2.37 14.43 1.56
C ILE A 262 -1.51 14.67 0.32
N CYS A 263 -1.81 13.96 -0.77
CA CYS A 263 -1.16 14.22 -2.06
C CYS A 263 -2.11 13.96 -3.23
N ALA A 264 -1.81 14.53 -4.38
CA ALA A 264 -2.41 14.21 -5.67
C ALA A 264 -1.55 13.12 -6.34
N PRO A 265 -1.99 11.85 -6.43
CA PRO A 265 -1.20 10.75 -7.00
C PRO A 265 -0.71 11.02 -8.42
N ALA A 266 -1.53 11.69 -9.25
CA ALA A 266 -1.18 12.03 -10.63
C ALA A 266 0.06 12.92 -10.72
N HIS A 267 0.28 13.79 -9.74
CA HIS A 267 1.42 14.74 -9.69
C HIS A 267 2.58 14.25 -8.81
N THR A 268 2.41 13.14 -8.10
CA THR A 268 3.39 12.67 -7.11
C THR A 268 3.78 11.21 -7.32
N SER A 269 3.12 10.28 -6.63
CA SER A 269 3.49 8.85 -6.61
C SER A 269 3.34 8.15 -7.97
N HIS A 270 2.48 8.66 -8.87
CA HIS A 270 2.22 8.13 -10.21
C HIS A 270 2.56 9.12 -11.33
N ALA A 271 3.34 10.15 -11.04
CA ALA A 271 3.73 11.18 -12.01
C ALA A 271 4.57 10.65 -13.19
N LYS A 272 5.24 9.51 -13.02
CA LYS A 272 6.02 8.85 -14.10
C LYS A 272 5.14 8.12 -15.11
N LEU A 273 3.90 7.80 -14.78
CA LEU A 273 2.96 7.14 -15.68
C LEU A 273 2.38 8.16 -16.67
N SER A 274 2.19 7.75 -17.91
CA SER A 274 1.46 8.55 -18.89
C SER A 274 0.01 8.81 -18.46
N ALA A 275 -0.63 9.85 -18.98
CA ALA A 275 -2.04 10.13 -18.69
C ALA A 275 -2.95 8.93 -19.05
N THR A 276 -2.67 8.26 -20.18
CA THR A 276 -3.40 7.07 -20.62
C THR A 276 -3.26 5.91 -19.63
N GLU A 277 -2.06 5.66 -19.11
CA GLU A 277 -1.84 4.61 -18.11
C GLU A 277 -2.52 4.95 -16.78
N ARG A 278 -2.42 6.21 -16.31
CA ARG A 278 -3.15 6.65 -15.11
C ARG A 278 -4.65 6.45 -15.26
N HIS A 279 -5.24 6.85 -16.40
CA HIS A 279 -6.67 6.65 -16.66
C HIS A 279 -7.06 5.17 -16.69
N ARG A 280 -6.22 4.30 -17.28
CA ARG A 280 -6.44 2.84 -17.27
C ARG A 280 -6.47 2.28 -15.85
N LEU A 281 -5.67 2.83 -14.95
CA LEU A 281 -5.64 2.48 -13.53
C LEU A 281 -6.71 3.20 -12.69
N GLY A 282 -7.55 4.05 -13.29
CA GLY A 282 -8.57 4.82 -12.57
C GLY A 282 -8.01 6.01 -11.78
N ILE A 283 -6.77 6.42 -12.04
CA ILE A 283 -6.12 7.56 -11.37
C ILE A 283 -6.40 8.81 -12.20
N THR A 284 -7.41 9.56 -11.78
CA THR A 284 -7.79 10.82 -12.42
C THR A 284 -6.92 11.98 -11.92
N ASP A 285 -6.89 13.09 -12.68
CA ASP A 285 -6.17 14.30 -12.25
C ASP A 285 -6.81 14.97 -11.02
N GLY A 286 -8.09 14.67 -10.72
CA GLY A 286 -8.81 15.14 -9.54
C GLY A 286 -8.67 14.26 -8.30
N LEU A 287 -7.95 13.13 -8.38
CA LEU A 287 -7.78 12.20 -7.28
C LEU A 287 -6.82 12.72 -6.23
N LEU A 288 -7.26 12.68 -4.98
CA LEU A 288 -6.47 12.98 -3.79
C LEU A 288 -6.34 11.74 -2.91
N ARG A 289 -5.14 11.48 -2.37
CA ARG A 289 -4.90 10.41 -1.40
C ARG A 289 -4.55 11.00 -0.05
N LEU A 290 -5.35 10.67 0.96
CA LEU A 290 -5.22 11.12 2.34
C LEU A 290 -4.69 9.98 3.23
N SER A 291 -3.57 10.23 3.89
CA SER A 291 -3.10 9.46 5.04
C SER A 291 -3.61 10.14 6.31
N VAL A 292 -4.61 9.59 6.91
CA VAL A 292 -5.24 10.15 8.10
C VAL A 292 -4.35 9.91 9.31
N GLY A 293 -4.04 10.97 10.06
CA GLY A 293 -3.25 10.93 11.29
C GLY A 293 -4.09 10.60 12.54
N ILE A 294 -3.49 10.86 13.70
CA ILE A 294 -4.11 10.61 15.01
C ILE A 294 -4.56 11.88 15.72
N GLU A 295 -4.55 13.02 15.03
CA GLU A 295 -5.06 14.30 15.53
C GLU A 295 -6.53 14.18 15.94
N GLU A 296 -7.07 15.19 16.59
CA GLU A 296 -8.51 15.22 16.88
C GLU A 296 -9.29 15.27 15.54
N VAL A 297 -10.23 14.34 15.38
CA VAL A 297 -10.90 14.13 14.09
C VAL A 297 -11.73 15.34 13.66
N ASP A 298 -12.30 16.09 14.61
CA ASP A 298 -13.06 17.30 14.30
C ASP A 298 -12.18 18.41 13.73
N ASP A 299 -10.93 18.51 14.17
CA ASP A 299 -9.95 19.47 13.60
C ASP A 299 -9.58 19.11 12.17
N ILE A 300 -9.37 17.80 11.87
CA ILE A 300 -9.11 17.34 10.50
C ILE A 300 -10.31 17.62 9.60
N LEU A 301 -11.53 17.30 10.08
CA LEU A 301 -12.77 17.55 9.34
C LEU A 301 -12.98 19.03 9.06
N ALA A 302 -12.78 19.90 10.06
CA ALA A 302 -12.89 21.35 9.89
C ALA A 302 -11.90 21.88 8.85
N ASP A 303 -10.66 21.33 8.81
CA ASP A 303 -9.67 21.73 7.82
C ASP A 303 -10.03 21.29 6.41
N LEU A 304 -10.52 20.06 6.25
CA LEU A 304 -10.99 19.55 4.96
C LEU A 304 -12.22 20.32 4.45
N ASP A 305 -13.22 20.54 5.31
CA ASP A 305 -14.47 21.23 4.96
C ASP A 305 -14.21 22.68 4.53
N GLN A 306 -13.42 23.46 5.29
CA GLN A 306 -13.10 24.84 4.91
C GLN A 306 -12.36 24.92 3.59
N ALA A 307 -11.55 23.92 3.25
CA ALA A 307 -10.83 23.87 1.98
C ALA A 307 -11.75 23.45 0.81
N LEU A 308 -12.71 22.54 1.05
CA LEU A 308 -13.70 22.07 0.06
C LEU A 308 -14.78 23.12 -0.20
N SER A 309 -15.32 23.77 0.84
CA SER A 309 -16.42 24.74 0.72
C SER A 309 -16.07 26.01 -0.06
N THR A 310 -14.80 26.23 -0.32
CA THR A 310 -14.30 27.37 -1.08
C THR A 310 -13.87 27.02 -2.51
N LEU A 311 -14.09 25.77 -2.96
CA LEU A 311 -13.88 25.31 -4.32
C LEU A 311 -15.10 25.62 -5.20
#